data_a0ede67675abd83317284b6728e54e2c
#
_entry.id   a0ede67675abd83317284b6728e54e2c
#
_cell.length_a   1.000
_cell.length_b   1.000
_cell.length_c   1.000
_cell.angle_alpha   90.00
_cell.angle_beta   90.00
_cell.angle_gamma   90.00
#
_symmetry.space_group_name_H-M   'P 1'
#
loop_
_entity.id
_entity.type
_entity.pdbx_description
1 polymer ?
#
loop_
_entity_poly.entity_id
_entity_poly.type
_entity_poly.pdbx_seq_one_letter_code
_entity_poly.pdbx_strand_id
1 'polypeptide(L)'
;RVPDERRGLAELDGEGEVVAGIAMARYGQNALEVIDNLKRKIAEVASGLPEGVRIATVYDRAELIHRAIDTLKRTLAEESLIVALVCVVFLMHVRSALVAILMLPVGVLIAFIAMRLLGMNSNLMSLGGIAIAIGAMVDAAIVMIENAHKHLERLPGKHTSAERAAAMMNACKEVGPALFFSLLIITVSFLPVFTLESQEGRLFAPLAWTKTFAMAGAALLSITLVPVLMALFIRGRIMAEARNPVNRLLIWLYRPVIRGVMAWKKTTVALAVLALAASLYPASRLGAEFMPTLNEGTLLYMPSSLPGMSITKAAELLQTQDKIIKSFPEVASVFGKAGRANTATDPAPTEMFETVINLKPEREWRAGMTIDKLVSELDRALQFPGVANAWTMPIKA
;
A
#
# COMPACT_ATOMS: atom_id res chain seq x y z
N ARG A 1 5.97 25.89 -46.63
CA ARG A 1 6.63 25.30 -45.44
C ARG A 1 6.87 23.84 -45.78
N VAL A 2 8.10 23.35 -45.68
CA VAL A 2 8.40 21.93 -45.75
C VAL A 2 7.90 21.32 -44.45
N PRO A 3 7.13 20.20 -44.46
CA PRO A 3 6.75 19.53 -43.23
C PRO A 3 8.00 19.13 -42.44
N ASP A 4 7.96 19.29 -41.11
CA ASP A 4 9.02 18.80 -40.25
C ASP A 4 9.16 17.27 -40.39
N GLU A 5 10.39 16.78 -40.23
CA GLU A 5 10.66 15.36 -40.27
C GLU A 5 9.84 14.62 -39.20
N ARG A 6 9.17 13.58 -39.64
CA ARG A 6 8.35 12.77 -38.73
C ARG A 6 9.24 11.93 -37.82
N ARG A 7 9.14 12.15 -36.50
CA ARG A 7 10.05 11.57 -35.49
C ARG A 7 9.40 10.50 -34.61
N GLY A 8 8.10 10.28 -34.77
CA GLY A 8 7.37 9.28 -34.01
C GLY A 8 6.01 8.98 -34.60
N LEU A 9 5.42 7.90 -34.12
CA LEU A 9 4.08 7.44 -34.49
C LEU A 9 3.43 6.79 -33.27
N ALA A 10 2.10 6.76 -33.24
CA ALA A 10 1.31 6.08 -32.25
C ALA A 10 0.20 5.27 -32.91
N GLU A 11 -0.19 4.17 -32.26
CA GLU A 11 -1.12 3.20 -32.80
C GLU A 11 -2.03 2.68 -31.66
N LEU A 12 -3.27 2.31 -31.98
CA LEU A 12 -4.24 1.82 -31.02
C LEU A 12 -4.87 0.50 -31.51
N ASP A 13 -4.79 -0.52 -30.69
CA ASP A 13 -5.42 -1.84 -30.84
C ASP A 13 -5.07 -2.58 -32.16
N GLY A 14 -4.01 -2.19 -32.88
CA GLY A 14 -3.65 -2.74 -34.19
C GLY A 14 -4.52 -2.23 -35.34
N GLU A 15 -5.41 -1.25 -35.09
CA GLU A 15 -6.36 -0.75 -36.10
C GLU A 15 -5.75 0.32 -37.00
N GLY A 16 -4.63 0.90 -36.63
CA GLY A 16 -3.92 1.89 -37.41
C GLY A 16 -3.45 3.09 -36.58
N GLU A 17 -2.85 4.04 -37.28
CA GLU A 17 -2.23 5.19 -36.66
C GLU A 17 -3.26 6.13 -36.02
N VAL A 18 -2.91 6.62 -34.82
CA VAL A 18 -3.72 7.57 -34.04
C VAL A 18 -2.88 8.77 -33.62
N VAL A 19 -3.55 9.87 -33.29
CA VAL A 19 -2.93 11.03 -32.64
C VAL A 19 -2.99 10.84 -31.14
N ALA A 20 -1.85 10.86 -30.48
CA ALA A 20 -1.73 10.70 -29.05
C ALA A 20 -1.22 11.97 -28.37
N GLY A 21 -1.61 12.14 -27.10
CA GLY A 21 -1.13 13.20 -26.22
C GLY A 21 -0.75 12.68 -24.86
N ILE A 22 0.31 13.23 -24.28
CA ILE A 22 0.77 12.90 -22.93
C ILE A 22 0.59 14.14 -22.06
N ALA A 23 -0.22 14.01 -20.99
CA ALA A 23 -0.34 15.05 -20.00
C ALA A 23 0.62 14.80 -18.85
N MET A 24 1.45 15.81 -18.54
CA MET A 24 2.43 15.74 -17.45
C MET A 24 2.09 16.72 -16.35
N ALA A 25 2.08 16.23 -15.10
CA ALA A 25 1.99 17.10 -13.94
C ALA A 25 3.34 17.82 -13.71
N ARG A 26 3.29 19.11 -13.38
CA ARG A 26 4.50 19.84 -12.95
C ARG A 26 4.98 19.30 -11.60
N TYR A 27 6.28 19.37 -11.40
CA TYR A 27 6.88 18.99 -10.12
C TYR A 27 6.20 19.69 -8.94
N GLY A 28 5.86 18.95 -7.89
CA GLY A 28 5.21 19.46 -6.68
C GLY A 28 3.68 19.61 -6.75
N GLN A 29 3.06 19.39 -7.92
CA GLN A 29 1.59 19.40 -8.03
C GLN A 29 0.98 18.08 -7.57
N ASN A 30 -0.27 18.14 -7.11
CA ASN A 30 -1.05 16.94 -6.80
C ASN A 30 -1.47 16.25 -8.10
N ALA A 31 -0.91 15.06 -8.36
CA ALA A 31 -1.16 14.32 -9.60
C ALA A 31 -2.65 14.00 -9.79
N LEU A 32 -3.37 13.62 -8.73
CA LEU A 32 -4.80 13.31 -8.82
C LEU A 32 -5.63 14.53 -9.23
N GLU A 33 -5.36 15.68 -8.62
CA GLU A 33 -6.05 16.94 -8.97
C GLU A 33 -5.78 17.36 -10.41
N VAL A 34 -4.53 17.19 -10.88
CA VAL A 34 -4.16 17.48 -12.28
C VAL A 34 -4.91 16.55 -13.24
N ILE A 35 -5.00 15.25 -12.92
CA ILE A 35 -5.73 14.28 -13.74
C ILE A 35 -7.23 14.59 -13.77
N ASP A 36 -7.83 14.90 -12.64
CA ASP A 36 -9.26 15.25 -12.57
C ASP A 36 -9.58 16.53 -13.33
N ASN A 37 -8.71 17.54 -13.26
CA ASN A 37 -8.82 18.76 -14.04
C ASN A 37 -8.69 18.47 -15.55
N LEU A 38 -7.77 17.61 -15.95
CA LEU A 38 -7.58 17.18 -17.33
C LEU A 38 -8.80 16.44 -17.85
N LYS A 39 -9.35 15.47 -17.08
CA LYS A 39 -10.54 14.72 -17.46
C LYS A 39 -11.75 15.64 -17.66
N ARG A 40 -11.93 16.62 -16.77
CA ARG A 40 -12.99 17.65 -16.95
C ARG A 40 -12.79 18.44 -18.23
N LYS A 41 -11.54 18.85 -18.51
CA LYS A 41 -11.25 19.61 -19.72
C LYS A 41 -11.41 18.79 -21.00
N ILE A 42 -11.05 17.51 -20.97
CA ILE A 42 -11.31 16.57 -22.06
C ILE A 42 -12.82 16.44 -22.31
N ALA A 43 -13.63 16.31 -21.27
CA ALA A 43 -15.09 16.20 -21.40
C ALA A 43 -15.72 17.49 -21.99
N GLU A 44 -15.20 18.67 -21.63
CA GLU A 44 -15.62 19.93 -22.23
C GLU A 44 -15.29 20.00 -23.74
N VAL A 45 -14.08 19.61 -24.12
CA VAL A 45 -13.59 19.65 -25.50
C VAL A 45 -14.26 18.57 -26.36
N ALA A 46 -14.58 17.41 -25.76
CA ALA A 46 -15.19 16.29 -26.49
C ALA A 46 -16.50 16.65 -27.21
N SER A 47 -17.26 17.59 -26.65
CA SER A 47 -18.51 18.08 -27.28
C SER A 47 -18.29 18.87 -28.57
N GLY A 48 -17.10 19.40 -28.80
CA GLY A 48 -16.70 20.15 -29.98
C GLY A 48 -15.94 19.36 -31.05
N LEU A 49 -15.73 18.07 -30.82
CA LEU A 49 -15.02 17.23 -31.79
C LEU A 49 -15.92 16.90 -33.00
N PRO A 50 -15.32 16.72 -34.20
CA PRO A 50 -16.02 16.22 -35.36
C PRO A 50 -16.68 14.86 -35.13
N GLU A 51 -17.77 14.58 -35.86
CA GLU A 51 -18.42 13.26 -35.80
C GLU A 51 -17.42 12.12 -36.12
N GLY A 52 -17.46 11.06 -35.29
CA GLY A 52 -16.59 9.93 -35.44
C GLY A 52 -15.21 10.06 -34.73
N VAL A 53 -14.84 11.24 -34.22
CA VAL A 53 -13.62 11.47 -33.45
C VAL A 53 -13.91 11.31 -31.96
N ARG A 54 -13.16 10.45 -31.29
CA ARG A 54 -13.25 10.25 -29.84
C ARG A 54 -11.88 10.35 -29.17
N ILE A 55 -11.86 10.83 -27.95
CA ILE A 55 -10.65 10.78 -27.10
C ILE A 55 -10.74 9.53 -26.22
N ALA A 56 -9.78 8.62 -26.37
CA ALA A 56 -9.66 7.42 -25.58
C ALA A 56 -8.51 7.56 -24.57
N THR A 57 -8.79 7.29 -23.29
CA THR A 57 -7.73 7.21 -22.26
C THR A 57 -7.04 5.86 -22.37
N VAL A 58 -5.76 5.87 -22.66
CA VAL A 58 -4.96 4.64 -22.83
C VAL A 58 -4.14 4.28 -21.59
N TYR A 59 -3.82 5.25 -20.75
CA TYR A 59 -3.16 5.02 -19.45
C TYR A 59 -3.54 6.13 -18.47
N ASP A 60 -3.94 5.75 -17.25
CA ASP A 60 -4.37 6.67 -16.21
C ASP A 60 -3.76 6.30 -14.84
N ARG A 61 -2.83 7.11 -14.37
CA ARG A 61 -2.21 6.93 -13.05
C ARG A 61 -3.17 7.12 -11.87
N ALA A 62 -4.31 7.78 -12.07
CA ALA A 62 -5.30 7.95 -10.99
C ALA A 62 -5.84 6.60 -10.49
N GLU A 63 -5.95 5.57 -11.37
CA GLU A 63 -6.41 4.25 -10.96
C GLU A 63 -5.50 3.62 -9.90
N LEU A 64 -4.19 3.75 -10.03
CA LEU A 64 -3.23 3.26 -9.04
C LEU A 64 -3.38 3.99 -7.70
N ILE A 65 -3.55 5.32 -7.74
CA ILE A 65 -3.77 6.15 -6.56
C ILE A 65 -5.08 5.75 -5.86
N HIS A 66 -6.17 5.57 -6.61
CA HIS A 66 -7.46 5.14 -6.06
C HIS A 66 -7.37 3.75 -5.42
N ARG A 67 -6.72 2.78 -6.07
CA ARG A 67 -6.49 1.43 -5.49
C ARG A 67 -5.71 1.51 -4.18
N ALA A 68 -4.69 2.37 -4.09
CA ALA A 68 -3.95 2.57 -2.85
C ALA A 68 -4.82 3.16 -1.73
N ILE A 69 -5.65 4.16 -2.05
CA ILE A 69 -6.60 4.76 -1.10
C ILE A 69 -7.64 3.73 -0.65
N ASP A 70 -8.20 2.95 -1.56
CA ASP A 70 -9.20 1.92 -1.25
C ASP A 70 -8.58 0.78 -0.43
N THR A 71 -7.34 0.40 -0.71
CA THR A 71 -6.58 -0.55 0.12
C THR A 71 -6.42 0.00 1.55
N LEU A 72 -6.03 1.27 1.72
CA LEU A 72 -5.94 1.87 3.05
C LEU A 72 -7.27 1.88 3.79
N LYS A 73 -8.37 2.28 3.11
CA LYS A 73 -9.72 2.27 3.70
C LYS A 73 -10.12 0.86 4.12
N ARG A 74 -9.87 -0.13 3.26
CA ARG A 74 -10.16 -1.53 3.54
C ARG A 74 -9.34 -2.05 4.71
N THR A 75 -8.04 -1.82 4.72
CA THR A 75 -7.16 -2.19 5.84
C THR A 75 -7.63 -1.57 7.14
N LEU A 76 -7.97 -0.28 7.14
CA LEU A 76 -8.49 0.41 8.33
C LEU A 76 -9.80 -0.22 8.84
N ALA A 77 -10.70 -0.60 7.93
CA ALA A 77 -11.96 -1.26 8.27
C ALA A 77 -11.74 -2.69 8.79
N GLU A 78 -10.88 -3.47 8.13
CA GLU A 78 -10.53 -4.84 8.53
C GLU A 78 -9.85 -4.86 9.90
N GLU A 79 -8.84 -4.00 10.12
CA GLU A 79 -8.18 -3.85 11.42
C GLU A 79 -9.17 -3.43 12.52
N SER A 80 -10.03 -2.45 12.25
CA SER A 80 -11.06 -2.03 13.20
C SER A 80 -12.02 -3.18 13.56
N LEU A 81 -12.41 -4.00 12.59
CA LEU A 81 -13.27 -5.15 12.80
C LEU A 81 -12.56 -6.25 13.62
N ILE A 82 -11.32 -6.56 13.29
CA ILE A 82 -10.50 -7.55 14.02
C ILE A 82 -10.31 -7.10 15.46
N VAL A 83 -9.95 -5.83 15.68
CA VAL A 83 -9.80 -5.26 17.01
C VAL A 83 -11.09 -5.31 17.82
N ALA A 84 -12.22 -4.95 17.19
CA ALA A 84 -13.54 -5.07 17.82
C ALA A 84 -13.83 -6.51 18.24
N LEU A 85 -13.57 -7.47 17.35
CA LEU A 85 -13.76 -8.89 17.61
C LEU A 85 -12.88 -9.37 18.77
N VAL A 86 -11.60 -9.04 18.74
CA VAL A 86 -10.63 -9.39 19.80
C VAL A 86 -11.07 -8.79 21.14
N CYS A 87 -11.41 -7.50 21.18
CA CYS A 87 -11.90 -6.85 22.40
C CYS A 87 -13.18 -7.51 22.92
N VAL A 88 -14.11 -7.87 22.03
CA VAL A 88 -15.36 -8.54 22.43
C VAL A 88 -15.08 -9.94 22.97
N VAL A 89 -14.25 -10.72 22.31
CA VAL A 89 -13.92 -12.11 22.67
C VAL A 89 -13.13 -12.17 23.98
N PHE A 90 -12.10 -11.32 24.13
CA PHE A 90 -11.21 -11.36 25.30
C PHE A 90 -11.70 -10.58 26.50
N LEU A 91 -12.30 -9.41 26.26
CA LEU A 91 -12.78 -8.55 27.33
C LEU A 91 -14.28 -8.74 27.63
N MET A 92 -15.02 -9.45 26.76
CA MET A 92 -16.48 -9.64 26.87
C MET A 92 -17.23 -8.31 27.09
N HIS A 93 -16.70 -7.21 26.50
CA HIS A 93 -17.23 -5.85 26.70
C HIS A 93 -17.17 -5.01 25.41
N VAL A 94 -18.28 -4.97 24.68
CA VAL A 94 -18.38 -4.29 23.38
C VAL A 94 -17.99 -2.80 23.43
N ARG A 95 -18.35 -2.10 24.52
CA ARG A 95 -18.06 -0.66 24.65
C ARG A 95 -16.56 -0.36 24.75
N SER A 96 -15.77 -1.30 25.23
CA SER A 96 -14.31 -1.16 25.26
C SER A 96 -13.69 -1.18 23.87
N ALA A 97 -14.29 -1.93 22.95
CA ALA A 97 -13.86 -1.95 21.56
C ALA A 97 -13.97 -0.58 20.88
N LEU A 98 -14.99 0.22 21.27
CA LEU A 98 -15.16 1.57 20.70
C LEU A 98 -13.98 2.50 21.01
N VAL A 99 -13.30 2.32 22.15
CA VAL A 99 -12.12 3.12 22.50
C VAL A 99 -10.99 2.86 21.49
N ALA A 100 -10.68 1.59 21.23
CA ALA A 100 -9.65 1.22 20.29
C ALA A 100 -10.00 1.59 18.84
N ILE A 101 -11.26 1.35 18.42
CA ILE A 101 -11.75 1.69 17.08
C ILE A 101 -11.67 3.20 16.80
N LEU A 102 -12.04 4.04 17.77
CA LEU A 102 -12.01 5.49 17.62
C LEU A 102 -10.58 6.06 17.61
N MET A 103 -9.65 5.40 18.28
CA MET A 103 -8.25 5.83 18.30
C MET A 103 -7.61 5.75 16.90
N LEU A 104 -7.94 4.72 16.11
CA LEU A 104 -7.33 4.48 14.80
C LEU A 104 -7.54 5.64 13.81
N PRO A 105 -8.78 6.04 13.48
CA PRO A 105 -8.99 7.12 12.53
C PRO A 105 -8.42 8.46 13.04
N VAL A 106 -8.45 8.71 14.35
CA VAL A 106 -7.87 9.93 14.92
C VAL A 106 -6.35 9.94 14.75
N GLY A 107 -5.67 8.82 15.00
CA GLY A 107 -4.22 8.70 14.78
C GLY A 107 -3.83 8.89 13.31
N VAL A 108 -4.59 8.32 12.39
CA VAL A 108 -4.41 8.51 10.93
C VAL A 108 -4.62 9.97 10.54
N LEU A 109 -5.67 10.62 11.06
CA LEU A 109 -5.94 12.04 10.78
C LEU A 109 -4.82 12.96 11.31
N ILE A 110 -4.23 12.67 12.47
CA ILE A 110 -3.06 13.41 12.98
C ILE A 110 -1.90 13.31 11.98
N ALA A 111 -1.63 12.13 11.44
CA ALA A 111 -0.59 11.97 10.41
C ALA A 111 -0.89 12.81 9.16
N PHE A 112 -2.13 12.82 8.66
CA PHE A 112 -2.52 13.65 7.52
C PHE A 112 -2.42 15.15 7.81
N ILE A 113 -2.78 15.59 9.03
CA ILE A 113 -2.63 16.99 9.45
C ILE A 113 -1.14 17.38 9.43
N ALA A 114 -0.27 16.55 10.01
CA ALA A 114 1.17 16.78 10.02
C ALA A 114 1.74 16.84 8.59
N MET A 115 1.34 15.92 7.71
CA MET A 115 1.73 15.95 6.29
C MET A 115 1.32 17.26 5.62
N ARG A 116 0.07 17.70 5.82
CA ARG A 116 -0.43 18.94 5.24
C ARG A 116 0.34 20.18 5.73
N LEU A 117 0.63 20.24 7.03
CA LEU A 117 1.41 21.35 7.63
C LEU A 117 2.83 21.42 7.08
N LEU A 118 3.42 20.29 6.72
CA LEU A 118 4.76 20.21 6.14
C LEU A 118 4.76 20.24 4.60
N GLY A 119 3.60 20.45 3.96
CA GLY A 119 3.51 20.52 2.51
C GLY A 119 3.78 19.19 1.80
N MET A 120 3.63 18.07 2.51
CA MET A 120 3.85 16.72 1.96
C MET A 120 2.62 16.22 1.21
N ASN A 121 2.80 15.76 -0.01
CA ASN A 121 1.74 15.11 -0.77
C ASN A 121 1.56 13.63 -0.33
N SER A 122 0.31 13.18 -0.36
CA SER A 122 0.00 11.76 -0.16
C SER A 122 0.38 10.97 -1.41
N ASN A 123 1.20 9.94 -1.23
CA ASN A 123 1.59 9.01 -2.27
C ASN A 123 1.49 7.56 -1.76
N LEU A 124 1.74 6.58 -2.63
CA LEU A 124 1.63 5.15 -2.30
C LEU A 124 2.50 4.77 -1.09
N MET A 125 3.72 5.31 -1.01
CA MET A 125 4.65 5.03 0.09
C MET A 125 4.16 5.66 1.40
N SER A 126 3.63 6.89 1.37
CA SER A 126 3.07 7.53 2.56
C SER A 126 1.83 6.80 3.09
N LEU A 127 0.96 6.31 2.21
CA LEU A 127 -0.19 5.50 2.61
C LEU A 127 0.24 4.15 3.20
N GLY A 128 1.28 3.54 2.63
CA GLY A 128 1.91 2.34 3.18
C GLY A 128 2.49 2.55 4.59
N GLY A 129 3.13 3.72 4.83
CA GLY A 129 3.62 4.10 6.15
C GLY A 129 2.52 4.20 7.21
N ILE A 130 1.37 4.76 6.83
CA ILE A 130 0.18 4.82 7.71
C ILE A 130 -0.37 3.41 7.97
N ALA A 131 -0.50 2.58 6.94
CA ALA A 131 -1.00 1.21 7.10
C ALA A 131 -0.14 0.38 8.08
N ILE A 132 1.20 0.51 8.01
CA ILE A 132 2.11 -0.14 8.96
C ILE A 132 1.94 0.41 10.39
N ALA A 133 1.65 1.71 10.53
CA ALA A 133 1.48 2.33 11.85
C ALA A 133 0.19 1.88 12.54
N ILE A 134 -0.88 1.58 11.80
CA ILE A 134 -2.19 1.19 12.33
C ILE A 134 -2.06 0.00 13.31
N GLY A 135 -1.36 -1.07 12.93
CA GLY A 135 -1.17 -2.25 13.80
C GLY A 135 -0.53 -1.89 15.14
N ALA A 136 0.53 -1.09 15.13
CA ALA A 136 1.23 -0.68 16.35
C ALA A 136 0.40 0.30 17.22
N MET A 137 -0.45 1.14 16.60
CA MET A 137 -1.36 2.04 17.34
C MET A 137 -2.41 1.28 18.15
N VAL A 138 -2.92 0.18 17.59
CA VAL A 138 -3.95 -0.65 18.23
C VAL A 138 -3.45 -1.24 19.53
N ASP A 139 -2.24 -1.76 19.55
CA ASP A 139 -1.66 -2.45 20.71
C ASP A 139 -1.66 -1.54 21.95
N ALA A 140 -1.30 -0.28 21.80
CA ALA A 140 -1.30 0.67 22.90
C ALA A 140 -2.69 0.87 23.52
N ALA A 141 -3.73 0.97 22.68
CA ALA A 141 -5.10 1.10 23.14
C ALA A 141 -5.58 -0.18 23.85
N ILE A 142 -5.31 -1.36 23.30
CA ILE A 142 -5.73 -2.65 23.86
C ILE A 142 -5.09 -2.87 25.23
N VAL A 143 -3.78 -2.66 25.37
CA VAL A 143 -3.09 -2.83 26.66
C VAL A 143 -3.63 -1.88 27.73
N MET A 144 -3.91 -0.63 27.36
CA MET A 144 -4.50 0.34 28.29
C MET A 144 -5.91 -0.09 28.74
N ILE A 145 -6.74 -0.54 27.79
CA ILE A 145 -8.10 -1.03 28.07
C ILE A 145 -8.07 -2.27 28.98
N GLU A 146 -7.19 -3.22 28.68
CA GLU A 146 -7.03 -4.44 29.48
C GLU A 146 -6.64 -4.11 30.91
N ASN A 147 -5.65 -3.22 31.10
CA ASN A 147 -5.26 -2.82 32.45
C ASN A 147 -6.38 -2.08 33.19
N ALA A 148 -7.13 -1.23 32.50
CA ALA A 148 -8.31 -0.60 33.09
C ALA A 148 -9.36 -1.63 33.52
N HIS A 149 -9.60 -2.68 32.72
CA HIS A 149 -10.49 -3.77 33.11
C HIS A 149 -10.00 -4.51 34.37
N LYS A 150 -8.69 -4.82 34.48
CA LYS A 150 -8.11 -5.44 35.68
C LYS A 150 -8.28 -4.60 36.92
N HIS A 151 -8.10 -3.28 36.83
CA HIS A 151 -8.33 -2.38 37.97
C HIS A 151 -9.82 -2.30 38.35
N LEU A 152 -10.72 -2.25 37.37
CA LEU A 152 -12.14 -2.20 37.58
C LEU A 152 -12.71 -3.52 38.13
N GLU A 153 -12.15 -4.67 37.75
CA GLU A 153 -12.53 -5.98 38.31
C GLU A 153 -12.26 -6.10 39.80
N ARG A 154 -11.23 -5.41 40.30
CA ARG A 154 -10.83 -5.41 41.71
C ARG A 154 -11.73 -4.54 42.57
N LEU A 155 -12.59 -3.71 42.00
CA LEU A 155 -13.52 -2.89 42.76
C LEU A 155 -14.66 -3.74 43.37
N PRO A 156 -15.14 -3.39 44.57
CA PRO A 156 -16.29 -4.05 45.20
C PRO A 156 -17.54 -3.90 44.30
N GLY A 157 -18.48 -4.84 44.43
CA GLY A 157 -19.64 -4.93 43.54
C GLY A 157 -20.55 -3.69 43.49
N LYS A 158 -20.57 -2.87 44.57
CA LYS A 158 -21.18 -1.53 44.62
C LYS A 158 -20.05 -0.51 44.77
N HIS A 159 -19.75 0.24 43.74
CA HIS A 159 -18.72 1.29 43.72
C HIS A 159 -19.32 2.60 43.23
N THR A 160 -18.77 3.71 43.69
CA THR A 160 -19.16 5.06 43.29
C THR A 160 -18.51 5.43 41.95
N SER A 161 -19.06 6.47 41.31
CA SER A 161 -18.45 7.02 40.07
C SER A 161 -17.02 7.53 40.34
N ALA A 162 -16.74 8.06 41.51
CA ALA A 162 -15.43 8.54 41.94
C ALA A 162 -14.40 7.40 42.08
N GLU A 163 -14.78 6.30 42.74
CA GLU A 163 -13.90 5.12 42.86
C GLU A 163 -13.56 4.49 41.51
N ARG A 164 -14.54 4.47 40.62
CA ARG A 164 -14.33 4.02 39.23
C ARG A 164 -13.34 4.90 38.46
N ALA A 165 -13.51 6.22 38.57
CA ALA A 165 -12.58 7.18 37.94
C ALA A 165 -11.16 7.05 38.53
N ALA A 166 -11.05 6.85 39.86
CA ALA A 166 -9.77 6.60 40.51
C ALA A 166 -9.11 5.31 40.06
N ALA A 167 -9.86 4.21 39.91
CA ALA A 167 -9.34 2.94 39.37
C ALA A 167 -8.83 3.08 37.95
N MET A 168 -9.56 3.76 37.06
CA MET A 168 -9.12 4.06 35.70
C MET A 168 -7.87 4.94 35.68
N MET A 169 -7.83 5.97 36.52
CA MET A 169 -6.65 6.84 36.65
C MET A 169 -5.40 6.05 37.07
N ASN A 170 -5.57 5.15 38.06
CA ASN A 170 -4.47 4.30 38.52
C ASN A 170 -4.01 3.34 37.42
N ALA A 171 -4.91 2.72 36.65
CA ALA A 171 -4.59 1.89 35.51
C ALA A 171 -3.78 2.67 34.45
N CYS A 172 -4.21 3.91 34.14
CA CYS A 172 -3.50 4.76 33.17
C CYS A 172 -2.11 5.17 33.69
N LYS A 173 -1.95 5.47 34.99
CA LYS A 173 -0.65 5.81 35.58
C LYS A 173 0.31 4.64 35.59
N GLU A 174 -0.18 3.42 35.76
CA GLU A 174 0.63 2.21 35.80
C GLU A 174 1.22 1.86 34.44
N VAL A 175 0.42 1.87 33.38
CA VAL A 175 0.81 1.38 32.06
C VAL A 175 1.17 2.51 31.07
N GLY A 176 0.59 3.70 31.28
CA GLY A 176 0.76 4.85 30.40
C GLY A 176 2.22 5.19 30.07
N PRO A 177 3.12 5.34 31.06
CA PRO A 177 4.53 5.61 30.80
C PRO A 177 5.20 4.52 29.96
N ALA A 178 4.95 3.24 30.28
CA ALA A 178 5.55 2.13 29.53
C ALA A 178 5.08 2.11 28.08
N LEU A 179 3.80 2.35 27.82
CA LEU A 179 3.23 2.43 26.47
C LEU A 179 3.79 3.64 25.70
N PHE A 180 3.84 4.80 26.35
CA PHE A 180 4.39 6.01 25.72
C PHE A 180 5.85 5.79 25.29
N PHE A 181 6.70 5.29 26.19
CA PHE A 181 8.10 5.02 25.84
C PHE A 181 8.25 3.90 24.82
N SER A 182 7.42 2.87 24.85
CA SER A 182 7.42 1.82 23.82
C SER A 182 7.13 2.39 22.44
N LEU A 183 6.06 3.19 22.30
CA LEU A 183 5.72 3.85 21.04
C LEU A 183 6.79 4.85 20.61
N LEU A 184 7.40 5.56 21.56
CA LEU A 184 8.50 6.49 21.29
C LEU A 184 9.73 5.74 20.76
N ILE A 185 10.11 4.61 21.35
CA ILE A 185 11.21 3.78 20.89
C ILE A 185 10.95 3.28 19.47
N ILE A 186 9.73 2.79 19.18
CA ILE A 186 9.35 2.38 17.83
C ILE A 186 9.43 3.55 16.85
N THR A 187 9.03 4.75 17.27
CA THR A 187 9.14 5.97 16.45
C THR A 187 10.59 6.30 16.14
N VAL A 188 11.45 6.29 17.16
CA VAL A 188 12.89 6.60 17.05
C VAL A 188 13.63 5.53 16.23
N SER A 189 13.20 4.27 16.29
CA SER A 189 13.81 3.16 15.52
C SER A 189 13.74 3.36 14.00
N PHE A 190 12.89 4.26 13.53
CA PHE A 190 12.77 4.63 12.11
C PHE A 190 13.69 5.79 11.68
N LEU A 191 14.36 6.46 12.63
CA LEU A 191 15.30 7.55 12.29
C LEU A 191 16.38 7.13 11.29
N PRO A 192 16.96 5.91 11.33
CA PRO A 192 17.96 5.51 10.33
C PRO A 192 17.46 5.54 8.89
N VAL A 193 16.15 5.43 8.65
CA VAL A 193 15.59 5.53 7.29
C VAL A 193 15.81 6.92 6.68
N PHE A 194 15.90 7.96 7.50
CA PHE A 194 16.17 9.33 7.06
C PHE A 194 17.62 9.58 6.65
N THR A 195 18.53 8.66 6.94
CA THR A 195 19.94 8.74 6.50
C THR A 195 20.15 8.09 5.13
N LEU A 196 19.10 7.46 4.55
CA LEU A 196 19.16 6.93 3.19
C LEU A 196 19.30 8.07 2.18
N GLU A 197 20.23 7.92 1.26
CA GLU A 197 20.53 8.91 0.23
C GLU A 197 19.98 8.48 -1.15
N SER A 198 20.13 9.34 -2.14
CA SER A 198 19.80 9.07 -3.54
C SER A 198 18.35 8.59 -3.77
N GLN A 199 18.15 7.51 -4.51
CA GLN A 199 16.83 7.00 -4.87
C GLN A 199 16.13 6.33 -3.70
N GLU A 200 16.85 5.57 -2.88
CA GLU A 200 16.25 4.93 -1.70
C GLU A 200 15.70 5.95 -0.72
N GLY A 201 16.43 7.03 -0.47
CA GLY A 201 15.96 8.11 0.39
C GLY A 201 14.66 8.74 -0.13
N ARG A 202 14.59 9.04 -1.43
CA ARG A 202 13.37 9.60 -2.04
C ARG A 202 12.18 8.65 -1.99
N LEU A 203 12.42 7.35 -2.10
CA LEU A 203 11.39 6.32 -2.07
C LEU A 203 10.85 6.10 -0.64
N PHE A 204 11.76 5.93 0.34
CA PHE A 204 11.39 5.54 1.70
C PHE A 204 11.11 6.71 2.64
N ALA A 205 11.61 7.92 2.37
CA ALA A 205 11.36 9.08 3.23
C ALA A 205 9.86 9.38 3.45
N PRO A 206 8.97 9.36 2.43
CA PRO A 206 7.54 9.58 2.66
C PRO A 206 6.92 8.54 3.58
N LEU A 207 7.31 7.26 3.46
CA LEU A 207 6.87 6.17 4.33
C LEU A 207 7.33 6.40 5.77
N ALA A 208 8.61 6.75 5.95
CA ALA A 208 9.20 6.98 7.27
C ALA A 208 8.54 8.18 7.97
N TRP A 209 8.33 9.28 7.28
CA TRP A 209 7.66 10.47 7.82
C TRP A 209 6.24 10.16 8.28
N THR A 210 5.42 9.53 7.42
CA THR A 210 4.02 9.26 7.74
C THR A 210 3.86 8.25 8.88
N LYS A 211 4.69 7.21 8.90
CA LYS A 211 4.74 6.27 10.01
C LYS A 211 5.15 6.98 11.31
N THR A 212 6.19 7.80 11.27
CA THR A 212 6.68 8.55 12.43
C THR A 212 5.59 9.48 12.98
N PHE A 213 4.88 10.22 12.11
CA PHE A 213 3.78 11.10 12.55
C PHE A 213 2.61 10.31 13.16
N ALA A 214 2.21 9.20 12.54
CA ALA A 214 1.15 8.36 13.06
C ALA A 214 1.53 7.77 14.42
N MET A 215 2.76 7.29 14.59
CA MET A 215 3.26 6.71 15.84
C MET A 215 3.41 7.77 16.95
N ALA A 216 3.94 8.96 16.62
CA ALA A 216 4.02 10.07 17.57
C ALA A 216 2.61 10.53 17.98
N GLY A 217 1.67 10.62 17.03
CA GLY A 217 0.27 10.87 17.30
C GLY A 217 -0.34 9.82 18.23
N ALA A 218 -0.09 8.55 17.96
CA ALA A 218 -0.57 7.44 18.79
C ALA A 218 -0.01 7.51 20.24
N ALA A 219 1.27 7.84 20.39
CA ALA A 219 1.89 8.02 21.71
C ALA A 219 1.22 9.15 22.49
N LEU A 220 0.92 10.28 21.85
CA LEU A 220 0.16 11.37 22.47
C LEU A 220 -1.28 10.97 22.80
N LEU A 221 -1.95 10.29 21.88
CA LEU A 221 -3.34 9.82 22.08
C LEU A 221 -3.43 8.79 23.21
N SER A 222 -2.43 7.95 23.38
CA SER A 222 -2.43 6.93 24.43
C SER A 222 -2.48 7.54 25.85
N ILE A 223 -1.89 8.71 26.06
CA ILE A 223 -1.85 9.41 27.34
C ILE A 223 -2.94 10.50 27.47
N THR A 224 -3.60 10.88 26.38
CA THR A 224 -4.61 11.95 26.37
C THR A 224 -6.00 11.42 26.06
N LEU A 225 -6.24 11.01 24.82
CA LEU A 225 -7.55 10.62 24.31
C LEU A 225 -8.02 9.28 24.87
N VAL A 226 -7.14 8.28 24.93
CA VAL A 226 -7.50 6.91 25.37
C VAL A 226 -8.06 6.90 26.81
N PRO A 227 -7.41 7.54 27.81
CA PRO A 227 -7.98 7.65 29.14
C PRO A 227 -9.37 8.31 29.21
N VAL A 228 -9.58 9.35 28.40
CA VAL A 228 -10.88 10.05 28.32
C VAL A 228 -11.94 9.16 27.71
N LEU A 229 -11.64 8.50 26.58
CA LEU A 229 -12.56 7.56 25.92
C LEU A 229 -12.90 6.38 26.84
N MET A 230 -11.93 5.86 27.59
CA MET A 230 -12.18 4.82 28.58
C MET A 230 -13.16 5.29 29.66
N ALA A 231 -12.97 6.48 30.20
CA ALA A 231 -13.87 7.06 31.23
C ALA A 231 -15.30 7.25 30.69
N LEU A 232 -15.44 7.58 29.39
CA LEU A 232 -16.74 7.78 28.75
C LEU A 232 -17.43 6.46 28.38
N PHE A 233 -16.72 5.53 27.76
CA PHE A 233 -17.30 4.33 27.16
C PHE A 233 -17.25 3.09 28.04
N ILE A 234 -16.21 2.90 28.87
CA ILE A 234 -16.13 1.73 29.73
C ILE A 234 -17.07 1.92 30.94
N ARG A 235 -18.32 1.60 30.75
CA ARG A 235 -19.39 1.67 31.75
C ARG A 235 -20.10 0.32 31.83
N GLY A 236 -20.67 0.03 33.02
CA GLY A 236 -21.43 -1.20 33.25
C GLY A 236 -20.64 -2.25 34.03
N ARG A 237 -21.14 -3.48 34.00
CA ARG A 237 -20.55 -4.61 34.71
C ARG A 237 -19.44 -5.22 33.86
N ILE A 238 -18.23 -5.25 34.39
CA ILE A 238 -17.10 -5.87 33.77
C ILE A 238 -17.04 -7.33 34.18
N MET A 239 -16.87 -8.23 33.23
CA MET A 239 -16.74 -9.66 33.52
C MET A 239 -15.31 -9.94 33.98
N ALA A 240 -15.19 -10.71 35.08
CA ALA A 240 -13.89 -11.14 35.56
C ALA A 240 -13.15 -12.00 34.49
N GLU A 241 -11.87 -11.72 34.31
CA GLU A 241 -11.02 -12.42 33.32
C GLU A 241 -11.06 -13.95 33.49
N ALA A 242 -11.08 -14.42 34.74
CA ALA A 242 -11.18 -15.83 35.10
C ALA A 242 -12.50 -16.52 34.66
N ARG A 243 -13.56 -15.75 34.38
CA ARG A 243 -14.86 -16.28 33.93
C ARG A 243 -14.94 -16.40 32.40
N ASN A 244 -14.04 -15.76 31.66
CA ASN A 244 -14.03 -15.84 30.20
C ASN A 244 -13.59 -17.25 29.77
N PRO A 245 -14.42 -18.00 29.01
CA PRO A 245 -14.09 -19.36 28.59
C PRO A 245 -12.88 -19.38 27.64
N VAL A 246 -12.73 -18.36 26.80
CA VAL A 246 -11.60 -18.25 25.85
C VAL A 246 -10.29 -18.06 26.63
N ASN A 247 -10.24 -17.14 27.57
CA ASN A 247 -9.05 -16.94 28.43
C ASN A 247 -8.71 -18.21 29.22
N ARG A 248 -9.70 -18.91 29.76
CA ARG A 248 -9.48 -20.19 30.46
C ARG A 248 -8.87 -21.24 29.54
N LEU A 249 -9.38 -21.38 28.32
CA LEU A 249 -8.82 -22.31 27.33
C LEU A 249 -7.37 -21.97 26.98
N LEU A 250 -7.10 -20.69 26.72
CA LEU A 250 -5.75 -20.22 26.37
C LEU A 250 -4.77 -20.40 27.55
N ILE A 251 -5.19 -20.08 28.78
CA ILE A 251 -4.37 -20.31 29.98
C ILE A 251 -4.10 -21.80 30.16
N TRP A 252 -5.11 -22.65 29.93
CA TRP A 252 -4.93 -24.09 30.02
C TRP A 252 -3.92 -24.64 29.00
N LEU A 253 -4.00 -24.16 27.74
CA LEU A 253 -3.03 -24.50 26.69
C LEU A 253 -1.63 -23.95 26.95
N TYR A 254 -1.53 -22.72 27.44
CA TYR A 254 -0.26 -22.03 27.64
C TYR A 254 0.50 -22.50 28.87
N ARG A 255 -0.22 -22.87 29.95
CA ARG A 255 0.38 -23.28 31.21
C ARG A 255 1.39 -24.43 31.11
N PRO A 256 1.13 -25.56 30.39
CA PRO A 256 2.11 -26.63 30.22
C PRO A 256 3.32 -26.17 29.38
N VAL A 257 3.11 -25.33 28.37
CA VAL A 257 4.19 -24.80 27.53
C VAL A 257 5.16 -23.96 28.36
N ILE A 258 4.66 -22.99 29.12
CA ILE A 258 5.52 -22.15 29.95
C ILE A 258 6.26 -22.95 31.03
N ARG A 259 5.59 -23.94 31.63
CA ARG A 259 6.24 -24.85 32.60
C ARG A 259 7.36 -25.67 31.96
N GLY A 260 7.17 -26.20 30.77
CA GLY A 260 8.18 -26.93 30.00
C GLY A 260 9.37 -26.03 29.64
N VAL A 261 9.10 -24.84 29.10
CA VAL A 261 10.13 -23.84 28.77
C VAL A 261 10.95 -23.46 30.02
N MET A 262 10.32 -23.21 31.14
CA MET A 262 10.99 -22.83 32.37
C MET A 262 11.76 -24.00 33.04
N ALA A 263 11.24 -25.23 32.92
CA ALA A 263 11.94 -26.42 33.41
C ALA A 263 13.18 -26.72 32.55
N TRP A 264 13.08 -26.54 31.23
CA TRP A 264 14.13 -26.89 30.27
C TRP A 264 14.76 -25.64 29.63
N LYS A 265 14.98 -24.61 30.45
CA LYS A 265 15.44 -23.29 29.99
C LYS A 265 16.71 -23.32 29.14
N LYS A 266 17.71 -24.16 29.50
CA LYS A 266 18.95 -24.32 28.72
C LYS A 266 18.69 -24.94 27.35
N THR A 267 17.85 -25.98 27.29
CA THR A 267 17.45 -26.62 26.03
C THR A 267 16.65 -25.67 25.16
N THR A 268 15.75 -24.89 25.75
CA THR A 268 14.96 -23.86 25.03
C THR A 268 15.86 -22.81 24.40
N VAL A 269 16.86 -22.31 25.16
CA VAL A 269 17.84 -21.34 24.61
C VAL A 269 18.68 -22.00 23.51
N ALA A 270 19.16 -23.24 23.73
CA ALA A 270 19.94 -23.96 22.72
C ALA A 270 19.14 -24.17 21.41
N LEU A 271 17.84 -24.55 21.51
CA LEU A 271 16.97 -24.68 20.35
C LEU A 271 16.74 -23.35 19.65
N ALA A 272 16.58 -22.25 20.39
CA ALA A 272 16.42 -20.92 19.80
C ALA A 272 17.68 -20.48 19.02
N VAL A 273 18.86 -20.71 19.59
CA VAL A 273 20.14 -20.44 18.92
C VAL A 273 20.32 -21.34 17.70
N LEU A 274 19.97 -22.63 17.80
CA LEU A 274 20.00 -23.54 16.66
C LEU A 274 19.04 -23.09 15.53
N ALA A 275 17.82 -22.70 15.88
CA ALA A 275 16.86 -22.19 14.92
C ALA A 275 17.36 -20.89 14.23
N LEU A 276 17.98 -20.00 15.00
CA LEU A 276 18.61 -18.80 14.47
C LEU A 276 19.77 -19.16 13.51
N ALA A 277 20.64 -20.08 13.91
CA ALA A 277 21.73 -20.54 13.04
C ALA A 277 21.20 -21.22 11.76
N ALA A 278 20.16 -22.05 11.89
CA ALA A 278 19.54 -22.71 10.77
C ALA A 278 18.86 -21.71 9.79
N SER A 279 18.34 -20.58 10.30
CA SER A 279 17.72 -19.55 9.46
C SER A 279 18.72 -18.79 8.58
N LEU A 280 20.01 -18.84 8.89
CA LEU A 280 21.05 -18.24 8.05
C LEU A 280 21.18 -18.96 6.69
N TYR A 281 20.88 -20.26 6.65
CA TYR A 281 20.94 -21.01 5.39
C TYR A 281 19.89 -20.51 4.36
N PRO A 282 18.59 -20.48 4.64
CA PRO A 282 17.63 -19.87 3.70
C PRO A 282 17.92 -18.40 3.46
N ALA A 283 18.35 -17.63 4.47
CA ALA A 283 18.70 -16.23 4.31
C ALA A 283 19.82 -16.01 3.27
N SER A 284 20.84 -16.87 3.26
CA SER A 284 21.94 -16.80 2.28
C SER A 284 21.52 -17.18 0.86
N ARG A 285 20.34 -17.78 0.67
CA ARG A 285 19.76 -18.18 -0.63
C ARG A 285 18.73 -17.19 -1.16
N LEU A 286 18.35 -16.19 -0.37
CA LEU A 286 17.44 -15.16 -0.83
C LEU A 286 18.13 -14.29 -1.88
N GLY A 287 17.45 -14.10 -3.01
CA GLY A 287 17.86 -13.11 -4.01
C GLY A 287 17.64 -11.68 -3.50
N ALA A 288 18.33 -10.74 -4.10
CA ALA A 288 18.14 -9.32 -3.82
C ALA A 288 17.51 -8.64 -5.04
N GLU A 289 16.39 -7.97 -4.84
CA GLU A 289 15.72 -7.13 -5.84
C GLU A 289 15.58 -5.72 -5.30
N PHE A 290 15.75 -4.72 -6.16
CA PHE A 290 15.59 -3.32 -5.76
C PHE A 290 14.13 -2.97 -5.46
N MET A 291 13.20 -3.43 -6.32
CA MET A 291 11.76 -3.26 -6.13
C MET A 291 11.01 -4.52 -6.53
N PRO A 292 10.00 -4.93 -5.76
CA PRO A 292 9.13 -6.03 -6.17
C PRO A 292 8.37 -5.69 -7.44
N THR A 293 7.92 -6.70 -8.16
CA THR A 293 7.02 -6.52 -9.30
C THR A 293 5.67 -6.04 -8.79
N LEU A 294 5.26 -4.83 -9.22
CA LEU A 294 3.94 -4.27 -8.91
C LEU A 294 2.98 -4.63 -10.04
N ASN A 295 1.92 -5.37 -9.73
CA ASN A 295 0.87 -5.64 -10.72
C ASN A 295 -0.14 -4.49 -10.72
N GLU A 296 -0.06 -3.65 -11.77
CA GLU A 296 -0.97 -2.52 -11.96
C GLU A 296 -2.20 -2.89 -12.81
N GLY A 297 -2.28 -4.13 -13.31
CA GLY A 297 -3.24 -4.51 -14.35
C GLY A 297 -2.88 -3.96 -15.74
N THR A 298 -1.66 -3.43 -15.87
CA THR A 298 -1.11 -2.88 -17.12
C THR A 298 0.31 -3.37 -17.28
N LEU A 299 0.66 -3.82 -18.46
CA LEU A 299 2.04 -4.18 -18.85
C LEU A 299 2.61 -3.11 -19.76
N LEU A 300 3.92 -2.94 -19.70
CA LEU A 300 4.68 -2.12 -20.65
C LEU A 300 5.65 -3.02 -21.41
N TYR A 301 5.43 -3.13 -22.71
CA TYR A 301 6.29 -3.84 -23.63
C TYR A 301 7.19 -2.84 -24.35
N MET A 302 8.50 -2.98 -24.21
CA MET A 302 9.50 -2.05 -24.69
C MET A 302 10.52 -2.77 -25.60
N PRO A 303 10.12 -3.25 -26.78
CA PRO A 303 11.05 -3.88 -27.68
C PRO A 303 11.96 -2.84 -28.32
N SER A 304 13.20 -3.25 -28.59
CA SER A 304 14.15 -2.48 -29.37
C SER A 304 14.56 -3.24 -30.64
N SER A 305 14.64 -2.54 -31.75
CA SER A 305 15.08 -3.09 -33.03
C SER A 305 16.46 -2.57 -33.43
N LEU A 306 16.96 -3.06 -34.54
CA LEU A 306 18.25 -2.61 -35.09
C LEU A 306 18.20 -1.12 -35.47
N PRO A 307 19.24 -0.34 -35.19
CA PRO A 307 19.31 1.09 -35.54
C PRO A 307 19.12 1.34 -37.04
N GLY A 308 18.49 2.49 -37.35
CA GLY A 308 18.30 2.92 -38.76
C GLY A 308 17.00 2.42 -39.39
N MET A 309 16.02 1.97 -38.59
CA MET A 309 14.70 1.59 -39.10
C MET A 309 13.96 2.82 -39.62
N SER A 310 13.36 2.68 -40.84
CA SER A 310 12.51 3.73 -41.40
C SER A 310 11.20 3.84 -40.61
N ILE A 311 10.60 5.03 -40.57
CA ILE A 311 9.34 5.28 -39.90
C ILE A 311 8.20 4.40 -40.46
N THR A 312 8.21 4.12 -41.76
CA THR A 312 7.24 3.22 -42.42
C THR A 312 7.38 1.80 -41.89
N LYS A 313 8.62 1.30 -41.78
CA LYS A 313 8.87 -0.05 -41.27
C LYS A 313 8.56 -0.15 -39.77
N ALA A 314 8.85 0.89 -39.02
CA ALA A 314 8.44 0.99 -37.60
C ALA A 314 6.91 0.92 -37.44
N ALA A 315 6.15 1.63 -38.30
CA ALA A 315 4.68 1.57 -38.29
C ALA A 315 4.15 0.16 -38.61
N GLU A 316 4.65 -0.51 -39.61
CA GLU A 316 4.25 -1.89 -39.96
C GLU A 316 4.52 -2.87 -38.79
N LEU A 317 5.72 -2.75 -38.21
CA LEU A 317 6.12 -3.62 -37.10
C LEU A 317 5.27 -3.37 -35.88
N LEU A 318 5.08 -2.11 -35.49
CA LEU A 318 4.24 -1.71 -34.34
C LEU A 318 2.82 -2.23 -34.50
N GLN A 319 2.20 -1.97 -35.66
CA GLN A 319 0.84 -2.43 -35.94
C GLN A 319 0.72 -3.96 -35.90
N THR A 320 1.73 -4.68 -36.37
CA THR A 320 1.75 -6.15 -36.33
C THR A 320 1.85 -6.65 -34.88
N GLN A 321 2.74 -6.04 -34.10
CA GLN A 321 2.88 -6.37 -32.65
C GLN A 321 1.59 -6.10 -31.90
N ASP A 322 0.99 -4.94 -32.08
CA ASP A 322 -0.23 -4.53 -31.37
C ASP A 322 -1.43 -5.43 -31.75
N LYS A 323 -1.56 -5.85 -33.01
CA LYS A 323 -2.56 -6.85 -33.44
C LYS A 323 -2.39 -8.19 -32.73
N ILE A 324 -1.15 -8.68 -32.65
CA ILE A 324 -0.85 -9.95 -31.98
C ILE A 324 -1.19 -9.83 -30.49
N ILE A 325 -0.78 -8.77 -29.81
CA ILE A 325 -1.06 -8.54 -28.39
C ILE A 325 -2.58 -8.44 -28.16
N LYS A 326 -3.29 -7.69 -29.00
CA LYS A 326 -4.74 -7.51 -28.90
C LYS A 326 -5.54 -8.80 -29.08
N SER A 327 -4.98 -9.80 -29.77
CA SER A 327 -5.64 -11.09 -29.98
C SER A 327 -5.75 -11.95 -28.70
N PHE A 328 -5.02 -11.61 -27.65
CA PHE A 328 -5.06 -12.33 -26.38
C PHE A 328 -6.34 -11.99 -25.59
N PRO A 329 -7.07 -12.99 -25.09
CA PRO A 329 -8.35 -12.77 -24.40
C PRO A 329 -8.23 -11.89 -23.14
N GLU A 330 -7.08 -11.92 -22.47
CA GLU A 330 -6.77 -11.16 -21.26
C GLU A 330 -6.55 -9.67 -21.53
N VAL A 331 -6.31 -9.29 -22.79
CA VAL A 331 -6.00 -7.91 -23.15
C VAL A 331 -7.27 -7.10 -23.39
N ALA A 332 -7.37 -5.96 -22.74
CA ALA A 332 -8.48 -5.00 -22.91
C ALA A 332 -8.19 -3.99 -24.01
N SER A 333 -7.01 -3.37 -24.00
CA SER A 333 -6.57 -2.41 -25.02
C SER A 333 -5.06 -2.42 -25.16
N VAL A 334 -4.58 -2.04 -26.32
CA VAL A 334 -3.15 -1.95 -26.66
C VAL A 334 -2.90 -0.57 -27.25
N PHE A 335 -1.93 0.14 -26.69
CA PHE A 335 -1.49 1.42 -27.23
C PHE A 335 0.01 1.40 -27.41
N GLY A 336 0.44 1.40 -28.65
CA GLY A 336 1.85 1.40 -29.04
C GLY A 336 2.32 2.75 -29.55
N LYS A 337 3.57 3.09 -29.25
CA LYS A 337 4.29 4.20 -29.86
C LYS A 337 5.68 3.77 -30.29
N ALA A 338 6.19 4.39 -31.35
CA ALA A 338 7.59 4.26 -31.80
C ALA A 338 8.16 5.66 -32.00
N GLY A 339 9.42 5.86 -31.61
CA GLY A 339 10.06 7.15 -31.66
C GLY A 339 9.52 8.13 -30.60
N ARG A 340 9.75 9.43 -30.80
CA ARG A 340 9.50 10.48 -29.83
C ARG A 340 8.41 11.46 -30.26
N ALA A 341 7.75 12.04 -29.27
CA ALA A 341 6.94 13.23 -29.47
C ALA A 341 7.81 14.46 -29.80
N ASN A 342 7.20 15.53 -30.36
CA ASN A 342 7.88 16.81 -30.61
C ASN A 342 8.14 17.60 -29.31
N THR A 343 8.60 16.94 -28.27
CA THR A 343 8.91 17.50 -26.96
C THR A 343 10.29 17.04 -26.50
N ALA A 344 10.91 17.78 -25.58
CA ALA A 344 12.20 17.41 -25.00
C ALA A 344 12.10 16.28 -23.96
N THR A 345 10.90 15.76 -23.71
CA THR A 345 10.60 14.87 -22.56
C THR A 345 10.75 13.39 -22.89
N ASP A 346 10.85 13.03 -24.16
CA ASP A 346 11.03 11.65 -24.61
C ASP A 346 12.02 11.62 -25.80
N PRO A 347 13.29 11.32 -25.56
CA PRO A 347 14.33 11.31 -26.60
C PRO A 347 14.38 9.99 -27.38
N ALA A 348 13.37 9.11 -27.29
CA ALA A 348 13.41 7.78 -27.91
C ALA A 348 13.61 7.83 -29.43
N PRO A 349 14.54 7.06 -30.01
CA PRO A 349 14.70 6.91 -31.44
C PRO A 349 13.59 6.05 -32.05
N THR A 350 13.44 6.05 -33.38
CA THR A 350 12.36 5.34 -34.09
C THR A 350 12.41 3.82 -33.95
N GLU A 351 13.55 3.26 -33.64
CA GLU A 351 13.77 1.84 -33.35
C GLU A 351 13.40 1.41 -31.93
N MET A 352 13.04 2.34 -31.09
CA MET A 352 12.58 2.10 -29.73
C MET A 352 11.06 2.18 -29.66
N PHE A 353 10.45 1.07 -29.26
CA PHE A 353 9.00 0.95 -29.17
C PHE A 353 8.58 0.94 -27.70
N GLU A 354 7.42 1.49 -27.42
CA GLU A 354 6.76 1.41 -26.12
C GLU A 354 5.28 1.10 -26.33
N THR A 355 4.83 -0.04 -25.84
CA THR A 355 3.44 -0.46 -25.96
C THR A 355 2.85 -0.67 -24.57
N VAL A 356 1.83 0.12 -24.24
CA VAL A 356 1.03 0.01 -23.03
C VAL A 356 -0.09 -1.00 -23.28
N ILE A 357 -0.13 -2.07 -22.49
CA ILE A 357 -1.10 -3.16 -22.60
C ILE A 357 -1.97 -3.14 -21.37
N ASN A 358 -3.21 -2.70 -21.50
CA ASN A 358 -4.19 -2.77 -20.42
C ASN A 358 -4.83 -4.15 -20.38
N LEU A 359 -4.80 -4.77 -19.21
CA LEU A 359 -5.36 -6.10 -19.01
C LEU A 359 -6.80 -6.00 -18.47
N LYS A 360 -7.60 -7.00 -18.80
CA LYS A 360 -8.92 -7.19 -18.20
C LYS A 360 -8.77 -7.60 -16.72
N PRO A 361 -9.82 -7.46 -15.92
CA PRO A 361 -9.82 -8.00 -14.55
C PRO A 361 -9.47 -9.50 -14.53
N GLU A 362 -8.66 -9.94 -13.58
CA GLU A 362 -8.17 -11.34 -13.49
C GLU A 362 -9.29 -12.40 -13.50
N ARG A 363 -10.49 -12.06 -12.99
CA ARG A 363 -11.67 -12.93 -13.05
C ARG A 363 -12.15 -13.27 -14.47
N GLU A 364 -11.75 -12.50 -15.47
CA GLU A 364 -12.10 -12.64 -16.89
C GLU A 364 -11.01 -13.35 -17.68
N TRP A 365 -9.91 -13.74 -17.02
CA TRP A 365 -8.80 -14.43 -17.65
C TRP A 365 -9.09 -15.91 -17.82
N ARG A 366 -8.35 -16.54 -18.73
CA ARG A 366 -8.40 -18.01 -18.92
C ARG A 366 -8.05 -18.71 -17.61
N ALA A 367 -8.70 -19.84 -17.34
CA ALA A 367 -8.50 -20.61 -16.11
C ALA A 367 -7.02 -21.00 -15.92
N GLY A 368 -6.44 -20.66 -14.75
CA GLY A 368 -5.05 -20.94 -14.41
C GLY A 368 -4.00 -20.04 -15.11
N MET A 369 -4.45 -18.97 -15.79
CA MET A 369 -3.56 -17.95 -16.32
C MET A 369 -3.04 -17.09 -15.16
N THR A 370 -1.75 -16.78 -15.22
CA THR A 370 -1.07 -15.82 -14.32
C THR A 370 -0.35 -14.79 -15.17
N ILE A 371 0.04 -13.66 -14.57
CA ILE A 371 0.74 -12.59 -15.30
C ILE A 371 2.05 -13.10 -15.91
N ASP A 372 2.79 -13.94 -15.20
CA ASP A 372 4.06 -14.49 -15.70
C ASP A 372 3.85 -15.44 -16.89
N LYS A 373 2.78 -16.25 -16.87
CA LYS A 373 2.41 -17.09 -17.98
C LYS A 373 1.98 -16.26 -19.18
N LEU A 374 1.15 -15.22 -18.93
CA LEU A 374 0.71 -14.31 -19.99
C LEU A 374 1.88 -13.61 -20.66
N VAL A 375 2.80 -13.05 -19.86
CA VAL A 375 4.03 -12.44 -20.39
C VAL A 375 4.85 -13.45 -21.17
N SER A 376 4.99 -14.69 -20.71
CA SER A 376 5.71 -15.75 -21.41
C SER A 376 5.05 -16.15 -22.75
N GLU A 377 3.72 -16.16 -22.80
CA GLU A 377 2.96 -16.44 -24.04
C GLU A 377 3.09 -15.28 -25.03
N LEU A 378 2.95 -14.04 -24.55
CA LEU A 378 3.15 -12.83 -25.35
C LEU A 378 4.57 -12.76 -25.90
N ASP A 379 5.57 -13.02 -25.07
CA ASP A 379 6.97 -13.00 -25.47
C ASP A 379 7.27 -13.99 -26.62
N ARG A 380 6.69 -15.20 -26.53
CA ARG A 380 6.80 -16.21 -27.59
C ARG A 380 6.12 -15.78 -28.89
N ALA A 381 4.96 -15.15 -28.78
CA ALA A 381 4.18 -14.68 -29.93
C ALA A 381 4.83 -13.49 -30.63
N LEU A 382 5.65 -12.72 -29.92
CA LEU A 382 6.29 -11.48 -30.37
C LEU A 382 7.77 -11.67 -30.74
N GLN A 383 8.18 -12.89 -31.09
CA GLN A 383 9.56 -13.15 -31.55
C GLN A 383 9.72 -12.73 -33.02
N PHE A 384 10.30 -11.55 -33.24
CA PHE A 384 10.62 -11.02 -34.56
C PHE A 384 12.11 -10.98 -34.76
N PRO A 385 12.61 -11.34 -35.96
CA PRO A 385 14.03 -11.24 -36.29
C PRO A 385 14.56 -9.81 -36.13
N GLY A 386 15.63 -9.63 -35.38
CA GLY A 386 16.25 -8.34 -35.13
C GLY A 386 15.55 -7.45 -34.12
N VAL A 387 14.60 -7.99 -33.37
CA VAL A 387 13.90 -7.31 -32.26
C VAL A 387 14.23 -7.99 -30.95
N ALA A 388 14.67 -7.23 -29.96
CA ALA A 388 14.88 -7.69 -28.61
C ALA A 388 13.70 -7.27 -27.73
N ASN A 389 12.99 -8.23 -27.15
CA ASN A 389 11.86 -7.98 -26.29
C ASN A 389 12.29 -7.56 -24.89
N ALA A 390 11.62 -6.57 -24.32
CA ALA A 390 11.75 -6.19 -22.92
C ALA A 390 10.35 -5.95 -22.31
N TRP A 391 10.15 -6.46 -21.12
CA TRP A 391 8.88 -6.38 -20.38
C TRP A 391 9.09 -5.67 -19.06
N THR A 392 8.24 -4.72 -18.78
CA THR A 392 8.23 -3.99 -17.50
C THR A 392 6.81 -3.57 -17.12
N MET A 393 6.68 -2.81 -16.05
CA MET A 393 5.44 -2.16 -15.66
C MET A 393 5.58 -0.64 -15.85
N PRO A 394 4.51 0.09 -16.22
CA PRO A 394 4.59 1.53 -16.49
C PRO A 394 5.16 2.36 -15.33
N ILE A 395 5.00 1.90 -14.08
CA ILE A 395 5.55 2.58 -12.91
C ILE A 395 7.07 2.46 -12.79
N LYS A 396 7.68 1.48 -13.46
CA LYS A 396 9.13 1.24 -13.42
C LYS A 396 9.87 1.86 -14.61
N ALA A 397 9.13 2.38 -15.60
CA ALA A 397 9.66 2.96 -16.81
C ALA A 397 10.02 4.44 -16.68
#